data_07fed75f538ab209a9d122b8003d1cdc
#
_entry.id   07fed75f538ab209a9d122b8003d1cdc
#
_cell.length_a   1.000
_cell.length_b   1.000
_cell.length_c   1.000
_cell.angle_alpha   90.00
_cell.angle_beta   90.00
_cell.angle_gamma   90.00
#
_symmetry.space_group_name_H-M   'P 1'
#
loop_
_entity.id
_entity.type
_entity.pdbx_description
1 polymer ?
#
loop_
_entity_poly.entity_id
_entity_poly.type
_entity_poly.pdbx_seq_one_letter_code
_entity_poly.pdbx_strand_id
1 'polypeptide(L)'
;LLLAATSFAHAEPFDGIQSFEPHASSHDMQSILRPPMAGAGDEFGWTAGGSAGGDQSPGPAAGFLVTDGGIAGSSCAGCGGNGCEACCPAGGMADTPGFFNRIFGAACPRWVVQVDALMLWQGNIASRPLFAAWDTGVVGPTLLDANQAQTTMSAGPRVALFLNLDEVYSIEGNYFQVRPFNGEALVPPGNTLVERNLAGFSDEGFDGAQVLTNGSIQSAELNWRRRECWCPVTWLAGFRWVQWNQQMRIIEHVDGSPFSSFTSVTGNDLYGGQIGMDLGLWNSGGLFTVTGTGKAGVFYNNAFQRTSYQQPGLTPSAAAVADQTAFFGELGVNGSLRLTDWLSWRVGYVLFWLNGVALPADQLSTTNLNDVTAPVGATINTNGSVLLHGATTGLEARW
;
A
#
# COMPACT_ATOMS: atom_id res chain seq x y z
N LEU A 1 27.21 -8.13 -13.32
CA LEU A 1 25.89 -7.68 -12.80
C LEU A 1 25.09 -8.80 -12.13
N LEU A 2 25.51 -10.06 -12.25
CA LEU A 2 24.89 -11.22 -11.59
C LEU A 2 25.50 -11.51 -10.20
N LEU A 3 26.56 -10.82 -9.79
CA LEU A 3 27.30 -11.05 -8.54
C LEU A 3 26.88 -10.13 -7.37
N ALA A 4 25.96 -9.19 -7.59
CA ALA A 4 25.45 -8.30 -6.52
C ALA A 4 24.15 -8.80 -5.85
N ALA A 5 23.55 -9.88 -6.36
CA ALA A 5 22.28 -10.41 -5.83
C ALA A 5 22.44 -11.48 -4.73
N THR A 6 23.67 -11.91 -4.42
CA THR A 6 23.92 -13.04 -3.50
C THR A 6 24.40 -12.64 -2.10
N SER A 7 24.45 -11.35 -1.75
CA SER A 7 24.98 -10.88 -0.46
C SER A 7 23.92 -10.36 0.53
N PHE A 8 22.62 -10.48 0.25
CA PHE A 8 21.54 -10.05 1.16
C PHE A 8 20.83 -11.21 1.90
N ALA A 9 21.40 -12.40 1.90
CA ALA A 9 20.78 -13.57 2.51
C ALA A 9 21.55 -14.05 3.74
N HIS A 10 21.79 -13.21 4.76
CA HIS A 10 22.14 -13.67 6.10
C HIS A 10 21.72 -12.63 7.13
N ALA A 11 20.40 -12.42 7.28
CA ALA A 11 19.80 -12.15 8.57
C ALA A 11 19.36 -13.52 9.08
N GLU A 12 19.96 -13.99 10.16
CA GLU A 12 19.54 -15.23 10.80
C GLU A 12 18.03 -15.16 11.08
N PRO A 13 17.25 -16.21 10.75
CA PRO A 13 15.85 -16.24 11.12
C PRO A 13 15.82 -16.26 12.66
N PHE A 14 15.02 -15.38 13.24
CA PHE A 14 14.64 -15.40 14.64
C PHE A 14 14.05 -16.78 14.93
N ASP A 15 14.86 -17.70 15.52
CA ASP A 15 14.44 -19.03 15.93
C ASP A 15 13.40 -18.89 17.05
N GLY A 16 12.15 -18.87 16.70
CA GLY A 16 11.01 -18.76 17.63
C GLY A 16 9.69 -18.38 16.96
N ILE A 17 9.71 -17.94 15.71
CA ILE A 17 8.46 -17.71 14.96
C ILE A 17 8.19 -18.98 14.16
N GLN A 18 7.36 -19.87 14.72
CA GLN A 18 6.74 -20.91 13.92
C GLN A 18 6.06 -20.22 12.74
N SER A 19 6.53 -20.50 11.52
CA SER A 19 5.85 -20.13 10.29
C SER A 19 4.41 -20.68 10.38
N PHE A 20 3.48 -19.79 10.60
CA PHE A 20 2.06 -20.10 10.59
C PHE A 20 1.69 -20.35 9.12
N GLU A 21 1.76 -21.61 8.68
CA GLU A 21 0.97 -22.04 7.54
C GLU A 21 -0.51 -21.95 7.97
N PRO A 22 -1.35 -21.26 7.20
CA PRO A 22 -2.78 -21.28 7.45
C PRO A 22 -3.30 -22.69 7.11
N HIS A 23 -3.27 -23.60 8.06
CA HIS A 23 -4.10 -24.81 8.02
C HIS A 23 -5.56 -24.43 8.31
N ALA A 24 -6.18 -23.67 7.43
CA ALA A 24 -7.62 -23.74 7.24
C ALA A 24 -7.86 -24.98 6.38
N SER A 25 -8.35 -26.04 6.99
CA SER A 25 -8.74 -27.23 6.26
C SER A 25 -9.81 -26.81 5.24
N SER A 26 -9.66 -27.28 4.01
CA SER A 26 -10.55 -26.98 2.88
C SER A 26 -12.04 -27.36 3.12
N HIS A 27 -12.38 -27.90 4.26
CA HIS A 27 -13.74 -28.25 4.66
C HIS A 27 -14.51 -27.13 5.36
N ASP A 28 -13.83 -26.14 5.98
CA ASP A 28 -14.53 -25.05 6.68
C ASP A 28 -14.88 -23.86 5.78
N MET A 29 -14.25 -23.73 4.61
CA MET A 29 -14.53 -22.64 3.68
C MET A 29 -15.82 -22.81 2.85
N GLN A 30 -16.38 -23.99 2.78
CA GLN A 30 -17.64 -24.22 2.03
C GLN A 30 -18.91 -23.84 2.80
N SER A 31 -18.85 -23.66 4.10
CA SER A 31 -20.01 -23.26 4.91
C SER A 31 -20.24 -21.74 4.96
N ILE A 32 -19.29 -20.92 4.55
CA ILE A 32 -19.37 -19.44 4.61
C ILE A 32 -19.85 -18.83 3.27
N LEU A 33 -19.88 -19.59 2.18
CA LEU A 33 -20.30 -19.11 0.85
C LEU A 33 -21.75 -19.43 0.51
N ARG A 34 -22.69 -19.35 1.47
CA ARG A 34 -24.11 -19.33 1.13
C ARG A 34 -24.60 -17.88 1.02
N PRO A 35 -24.99 -17.41 -0.17
CA PRO A 35 -25.67 -16.12 -0.28
C PRO A 35 -27.04 -16.21 0.42
N PRO A 36 -27.50 -15.15 1.11
CA PRO A 36 -28.84 -15.12 1.66
C PRO A 36 -29.86 -15.16 0.52
N MET A 37 -30.82 -16.07 0.64
CA MET A 37 -31.95 -16.17 -0.26
C MET A 37 -32.75 -14.87 -0.26
N ALA A 38 -33.05 -14.39 -1.46
CA ALA A 38 -33.87 -13.23 -1.72
C ALA A 38 -35.27 -13.37 -1.10
N GLY A 39 -35.59 -12.49 -0.18
CA GLY A 39 -36.95 -12.18 0.24
C GLY A 39 -37.55 -11.13 -0.69
N ALA A 40 -38.75 -11.41 -1.18
CA ALA A 40 -39.50 -10.63 -2.14
C ALA A 40 -40.01 -9.28 -1.60
N GLY A 41 -40.07 -8.26 -2.49
CA GLY A 41 -41.09 -7.22 -2.49
C GLY A 41 -40.70 -5.92 -1.82
N ASP A 42 -40.45 -4.89 -2.66
CA ASP A 42 -41.31 -3.70 -2.66
C ASP A 42 -40.96 -2.79 -3.84
N GLU A 43 -42.00 -2.47 -4.60
CA GLU A 43 -41.99 -1.56 -5.73
C GLU A 43 -41.71 -0.11 -5.30
N PHE A 44 -40.73 0.54 -5.91
CA PHE A 44 -40.67 2.01 -5.94
C PHE A 44 -40.74 2.50 -7.38
N GLY A 45 -41.94 3.04 -7.71
CA GLY A 45 -42.22 3.68 -8.96
C GLY A 45 -41.51 5.04 -9.13
N TRP A 46 -40.87 5.22 -10.29
CA TRP A 46 -40.43 6.52 -10.76
C TRP A 46 -41.40 7.05 -11.78
N THR A 47 -42.11 8.13 -11.44
CA THR A 47 -42.90 8.92 -12.35
C THR A 47 -42.01 9.91 -13.12
N ALA A 48 -42.07 9.81 -14.43
CA ALA A 48 -41.52 10.79 -15.34
C ALA A 48 -42.40 12.07 -15.36
N GLY A 49 -41.75 13.22 -15.14
CA GLY A 49 -42.36 14.55 -15.35
C GLY A 49 -41.52 15.33 -16.31
N GLY A 50 -42.07 15.54 -17.53
CA GLY A 50 -41.49 16.41 -18.54
C GLY A 50 -41.98 17.84 -18.42
N SER A 51 -41.22 18.79 -18.97
CA SER A 51 -41.59 20.00 -19.72
C SER A 51 -40.35 20.84 -19.97
N ALA A 52 -39.91 21.02 -21.17
CA ALA A 52 -40.29 22.04 -22.16
C ALA A 52 -39.67 23.42 -21.86
N GLY A 53 -38.77 23.87 -22.76
CA GLY A 53 -38.77 25.19 -23.36
C GLY A 53 -37.78 26.21 -22.82
N GLY A 54 -36.90 26.70 -23.69
CA GLY A 54 -36.17 27.94 -23.47
C GLY A 54 -34.94 28.13 -24.35
N ASP A 55 -35.20 28.46 -25.62
CA ASP A 55 -34.25 29.08 -26.55
C ASP A 55 -33.68 30.39 -25.99
N GLN A 56 -32.38 30.60 -26.03
CA GLN A 56 -31.75 31.91 -26.28
C GLN A 56 -30.28 31.73 -26.71
N SER A 57 -29.99 32.10 -27.93
CA SER A 57 -28.67 32.30 -28.53
C SER A 57 -28.21 33.77 -28.38
N PRO A 58 -27.08 34.21 -28.96
CA PRO A 58 -25.83 34.51 -28.24
C PRO A 58 -25.48 36.01 -28.29
N GLY A 59 -24.61 36.45 -27.39
CA GLY A 59 -23.97 37.78 -27.44
C GLY A 59 -22.45 37.66 -27.59
N PRO A 60 -21.77 38.66 -28.17
CA PRO A 60 -20.43 38.48 -28.72
C PRO A 60 -19.27 38.82 -27.77
N ALA A 61 -18.21 38.11 -28.01
CA ALA A 61 -16.78 38.38 -27.84
C ALA A 61 -16.31 39.65 -27.09
N ALA A 62 -15.55 39.43 -26.03
CA ALA A 62 -14.51 40.36 -25.60
C ALA A 62 -13.14 39.66 -25.73
N GLY A 63 -12.34 40.13 -26.70
CA GLY A 63 -10.99 39.68 -26.92
C GLY A 63 -10.07 40.11 -25.77
N PHE A 64 -9.27 39.19 -25.32
CA PHE A 64 -8.14 39.47 -24.44
C PHE A 64 -6.86 39.21 -25.24
N LEU A 65 -6.17 40.28 -25.60
CA LEU A 65 -4.83 40.28 -26.15
C LEU A 65 -3.86 39.92 -25.01
N VAL A 66 -3.22 38.77 -25.08
CA VAL A 66 -2.03 38.45 -24.28
C VAL A 66 -0.84 38.45 -25.22
N THR A 67 0.07 39.38 -24.93
CA THR A 67 1.35 39.59 -25.59
C THR A 67 2.29 38.42 -25.35
N ASP A 68 3.01 38.07 -26.39
CA ASP A 68 4.11 37.12 -26.47
C ASP A 68 5.17 37.32 -25.38
N GLY A 69 5.36 36.26 -24.59
CA GLY A 69 6.55 36.02 -23.80
C GLY A 69 7.01 34.60 -24.07
N GLY A 70 7.92 34.45 -25.02
CA GLY A 70 8.39 33.16 -25.50
C GLY A 70 9.05 32.29 -24.42
N ILE A 71 8.39 31.19 -24.06
CA ILE A 71 9.05 30.00 -23.53
C ILE A 71 8.99 29.01 -24.69
N ALA A 72 10.16 28.59 -25.17
CA ALA A 72 10.31 27.58 -26.20
C ALA A 72 9.81 26.24 -25.70
N GLY A 73 8.48 26.08 -25.69
CA GLY A 73 7.81 24.80 -25.60
C GLY A 73 7.83 24.19 -26.99
N SER A 74 8.38 23.00 -27.14
CA SER A 74 8.26 22.20 -28.35
C SER A 74 6.78 22.01 -28.65
N SER A 75 6.25 22.90 -29.49
CA SER A 75 4.90 22.83 -30.02
C SER A 75 4.76 21.54 -30.83
N CYS A 76 3.86 20.67 -30.42
CA CYS A 76 3.22 19.71 -31.33
C CYS A 76 2.35 20.51 -32.29
N ALA A 77 2.96 21.21 -33.25
CA ALA A 77 2.28 21.87 -34.35
C ALA A 77 2.01 20.80 -35.41
N GLY A 78 0.75 20.32 -35.47
CA GLY A 78 0.36 19.49 -36.60
C GLY A 78 -0.74 18.48 -36.34
N CYS A 79 -1.76 18.76 -35.54
CA CYS A 79 -3.01 18.00 -35.58
C CYS A 79 -3.94 18.63 -36.65
N GLY A 80 -3.59 18.48 -37.91
CA GLY A 80 -4.45 18.80 -39.05
C GLY A 80 -4.74 17.53 -39.80
N GLY A 81 -5.93 16.96 -39.61
CA GLY A 81 -6.55 15.97 -40.46
C GLY A 81 -5.84 14.66 -40.66
N ASN A 82 -6.43 13.58 -40.16
CA ASN A 82 -6.09 12.17 -40.36
C ASN A 82 -4.86 11.64 -39.65
N GLY A 83 -5.07 11.23 -38.37
CA GLY A 83 -4.15 10.35 -37.65
C GLY A 83 -3.12 11.11 -36.82
N CYS A 84 -3.14 10.90 -35.51
CA CYS A 84 -2.10 11.33 -34.59
C CYS A 84 -0.79 10.55 -34.86
N GLU A 85 -0.01 10.93 -35.86
CA GLU A 85 1.31 10.36 -36.15
C GLU A 85 2.42 10.78 -35.15
N ALA A 86 2.10 11.52 -34.10
CA ALA A 86 3.11 12.17 -33.25
C ALA A 86 3.12 11.74 -31.77
N CYS A 87 2.46 10.66 -31.36
CA CYS A 87 2.56 10.15 -30.00
C CYS A 87 3.85 9.33 -29.71
N CYS A 88 4.57 8.93 -30.76
CA CYS A 88 5.91 8.39 -30.64
C CYS A 88 6.92 9.47 -30.98
N PRO A 89 7.92 9.81 -30.13
CA PRO A 89 8.99 10.70 -30.55
C PRO A 89 9.70 10.05 -31.73
N ALA A 90 9.55 10.65 -32.91
CA ALA A 90 10.30 10.31 -34.10
C ALA A 90 11.76 10.66 -33.86
N GLY A 91 12.46 9.83 -33.11
CA GLY A 91 13.92 9.79 -33.04
C GLY A 91 14.41 9.06 -34.27
N GLY A 92 14.34 9.69 -35.44
CA GLY A 92 15.02 9.21 -36.60
C GLY A 92 16.52 9.20 -36.35
N MET A 93 17.08 8.02 -36.16
CA MET A 93 18.49 7.75 -36.44
C MET A 93 18.55 6.57 -37.41
N ALA A 94 19.20 6.90 -38.52
CA ALA A 94 19.42 6.04 -39.66
C ALA A 94 20.10 4.72 -39.29
N ASP A 95 19.55 3.68 -39.87
CA ASP A 95 20.15 2.44 -40.37
C ASP A 95 21.45 1.94 -39.75
N THR A 96 21.32 1.06 -38.77
CA THR A 96 22.23 -0.06 -38.60
C THR A 96 21.43 -1.35 -38.44
N PRO A 97 21.49 -2.32 -39.38
CA PRO A 97 20.75 -3.56 -39.25
C PRO A 97 21.47 -4.52 -38.31
N GLY A 98 21.31 -4.37 -37.04
CA GLY A 98 21.73 -5.34 -36.04
C GLY A 98 20.60 -6.31 -35.72
N PHE A 99 20.93 -7.57 -35.43
CA PHE A 99 19.99 -8.63 -35.02
C PHE A 99 19.07 -8.16 -33.86
N PHE A 100 19.57 -7.32 -32.93
CA PHE A 100 18.81 -6.73 -31.83
C PHE A 100 17.79 -5.67 -32.29
N ASN A 101 18.08 -4.90 -33.36
CA ASN A 101 17.12 -3.93 -33.89
C ASN A 101 15.90 -4.58 -34.55
N ARG A 102 16.00 -5.80 -35.06
CA ARG A 102 14.83 -6.53 -35.55
C ARG A 102 13.89 -7.04 -34.49
N ILE A 103 14.39 -7.28 -33.28
CA ILE A 103 13.60 -7.78 -32.16
C ILE A 103 13.09 -6.60 -31.30
N PHE A 104 13.88 -5.50 -31.16
CA PHE A 104 13.64 -4.43 -30.22
C PHE A 104 13.45 -3.03 -30.86
N GLY A 105 13.49 -2.92 -32.17
CA GLY A 105 13.52 -1.66 -32.92
C GLY A 105 12.18 -1.16 -33.42
N ALA A 106 11.07 -1.47 -32.76
CA ALA A 106 9.77 -0.88 -33.13
C ALA A 106 9.69 0.57 -32.67
N ALA A 107 9.22 1.47 -33.54
CA ALA A 107 9.01 2.88 -33.25
C ALA A 107 8.08 3.10 -32.02
N CYS A 108 7.21 2.12 -31.73
CA CYS A 108 6.40 2.03 -30.51
C CYS A 108 6.58 0.64 -29.90
N PRO A 109 7.28 0.51 -28.77
CA PRO A 109 7.48 -0.79 -28.13
C PRO A 109 6.12 -1.37 -27.72
N ARG A 110 5.87 -2.60 -28.12
CA ARG A 110 4.62 -3.30 -27.78
C ARG A 110 4.61 -3.73 -26.31
N TRP A 111 5.77 -4.10 -25.80
CA TRP A 111 5.94 -4.56 -24.44
C TRP A 111 6.93 -3.67 -23.68
N VAL A 112 6.58 -3.34 -22.43
CA VAL A 112 7.49 -2.69 -21.50
C VAL A 112 7.44 -3.46 -20.19
N VAL A 113 8.61 -3.86 -19.70
CA VAL A 113 8.76 -4.52 -18.40
C VAL A 113 9.61 -3.65 -17.49
N GLN A 114 9.14 -3.47 -16.26
CA GLN A 114 9.86 -2.78 -15.21
C GLN A 114 10.09 -3.73 -14.05
N VAL A 115 11.33 -3.77 -13.55
CA VAL A 115 11.70 -4.55 -12.37
C VAL A 115 12.43 -3.61 -11.44
N ASP A 116 11.82 -3.30 -10.30
CA ASP A 116 12.34 -2.37 -9.32
C ASP A 116 12.57 -3.08 -7.97
N ALA A 117 13.57 -2.64 -7.23
CA ALA A 117 13.68 -2.84 -5.79
C ALA A 117 12.92 -1.70 -5.10
N LEU A 118 11.94 -2.04 -4.29
CA LEU A 118 11.11 -1.12 -3.52
C LEU A 118 11.60 -1.13 -2.07
N MET A 119 12.08 0.00 -1.57
CA MET A 119 12.60 0.17 -0.22
C MET A 119 11.65 1.08 0.55
N LEU A 120 10.90 0.53 1.51
CA LEU A 120 9.86 1.24 2.24
C LEU A 120 10.19 1.39 3.72
N TRP A 121 9.78 2.52 4.26
CA TRP A 121 9.65 2.80 5.70
C TRP A 121 8.16 2.90 6.03
N GLN A 122 7.77 2.35 7.16
CA GLN A 122 6.46 2.64 7.73
C GLN A 122 6.56 3.97 8.46
N GLY A 123 5.67 4.89 8.15
CA GLY A 123 5.53 6.15 8.87
C GLY A 123 5.01 5.94 10.29
N ASN A 124 4.64 7.02 10.95
CA ASN A 124 4.25 7.00 12.35
C ASN A 124 3.17 5.95 12.64
N ILE A 125 3.48 5.03 13.55
CA ILE A 125 2.51 4.15 14.20
C ILE A 125 1.67 5.01 15.14
N ALA A 126 0.37 4.78 15.20
CA ALA A 126 -0.51 5.50 16.11
C ALA A 126 -0.01 5.37 17.56
N SER A 127 0.03 6.49 18.29
CA SER A 127 0.40 6.48 19.69
C SER A 127 -0.65 5.75 20.50
N ARG A 128 -0.21 4.79 21.29
CA ARG A 128 -1.01 4.07 22.26
C ARG A 128 -0.16 3.76 23.47
N PRO A 129 -0.48 4.35 24.65
CA PRO A 129 0.17 4.01 25.91
C PRO A 129 -0.01 2.53 26.24
N LEU A 130 1.09 1.80 26.42
CA LEU A 130 1.10 0.40 26.78
C LEU A 130 1.45 0.21 28.26
N PHE A 131 2.50 0.88 28.73
CA PHE A 131 2.93 0.85 30.12
C PHE A 131 3.20 2.24 30.66
N ALA A 132 2.88 2.42 31.93
CA ALA A 132 3.21 3.62 32.68
C ALA A 132 4.06 3.26 33.92
N ALA A 133 4.76 4.25 34.46
CA ALA A 133 5.41 4.12 35.75
C ALA A 133 4.37 3.86 36.84
N TRP A 134 4.71 3.02 37.80
CA TRP A 134 3.88 2.74 38.97
C TRP A 134 4.63 3.11 40.25
N ASP A 135 4.03 3.94 41.07
CA ASP A 135 4.60 4.28 42.36
C ASP A 135 3.48 4.31 43.44
N THR A 136 3.54 3.30 44.34
CA THR A 136 2.70 3.19 45.55
C THR A 136 1.23 3.49 45.35
N GLY A 137 0.60 2.93 44.30
CA GLY A 137 -0.83 3.12 43.99
C GLY A 137 -1.14 4.29 43.07
N VAL A 138 -0.11 4.96 42.53
CA VAL A 138 -0.30 6.10 41.60
C VAL A 138 0.27 5.73 40.21
N VAL A 139 -0.56 5.86 39.17
CA VAL A 139 -0.15 5.74 37.79
C VAL A 139 0.62 6.99 37.39
N GLY A 140 1.89 6.80 37.03
CA GLY A 140 2.81 7.84 36.60
C GLY A 140 2.78 8.09 35.07
N PRO A 141 3.84 8.70 34.55
CA PRO A 141 3.95 8.97 33.10
C PRO A 141 4.07 7.66 32.28
N THR A 142 3.63 7.70 31.04
CA THR A 142 3.81 6.60 30.07
C THR A 142 5.31 6.40 29.82
N LEU A 143 5.77 5.19 30.02
CA LEU A 143 7.17 4.77 29.75
C LEU A 143 7.31 4.02 28.45
N LEU A 144 6.27 3.29 28.03
CA LEU A 144 6.25 2.54 26.76
C LEU A 144 4.97 2.84 26.00
N ASP A 145 5.12 3.32 24.78
CA ASP A 145 4.05 3.59 23.84
C ASP A 145 4.27 2.77 22.56
N ALA A 146 3.20 2.31 21.93
CA ALA A 146 3.26 1.51 20.70
C ALA A 146 4.02 2.23 19.57
N ASN A 147 3.98 3.56 19.51
CA ASN A 147 4.68 4.35 18.50
C ASN A 147 6.21 4.36 18.67
N GLN A 148 6.74 3.93 19.81
CA GLN A 148 8.19 3.82 20.03
C GLN A 148 8.79 2.61 19.32
N ALA A 149 7.98 1.58 18.99
CA ALA A 149 8.40 0.43 18.20
C ALA A 149 8.43 0.77 16.70
N GLN A 150 9.23 1.79 16.34
CA GLN A 150 9.39 2.22 14.95
C GLN A 150 10.00 1.11 14.11
N THR A 151 9.43 0.91 12.92
CA THR A 151 9.91 -0.12 12.01
C THR A 151 11.16 0.32 11.27
N THR A 152 12.04 -0.64 11.02
CA THR A 152 13.20 -0.44 10.14
C THR A 152 12.76 -0.43 8.67
N MET A 153 13.67 0.07 7.79
CA MET A 153 13.48 -0.02 6.34
C MET A 153 13.34 -1.48 5.92
N SER A 154 12.36 -1.75 5.07
CA SER A 154 12.18 -3.05 4.44
C SER A 154 12.23 -2.94 2.93
N ALA A 155 12.76 -3.97 2.26
CA ALA A 155 12.89 -3.99 0.81
C ALA A 155 12.19 -5.21 0.20
N GLY A 156 11.69 -5.02 -1.02
CA GLY A 156 11.05 -6.09 -1.77
C GLY A 156 11.00 -5.82 -3.28
N PRO A 157 10.65 -6.82 -4.09
CA PRO A 157 10.54 -6.67 -5.52
C PRO A 157 9.24 -5.98 -5.93
N ARG A 158 9.30 -5.19 -7.00
CA ARG A 158 8.17 -4.68 -7.77
C ARG A 158 8.38 -5.03 -9.23
N VAL A 159 7.36 -5.60 -9.87
CA VAL A 159 7.38 -5.93 -11.29
C VAL A 159 6.14 -5.33 -11.94
N ALA A 160 6.33 -4.56 -13.01
CA ALA A 160 5.25 -4.04 -13.83
C ALA A 160 5.44 -4.45 -15.29
N LEU A 161 4.34 -4.84 -15.91
CA LEU A 161 4.25 -5.23 -17.31
C LEU A 161 3.24 -4.35 -18.01
N PHE A 162 3.66 -3.73 -19.12
CA PHE A 162 2.79 -2.92 -19.96
C PHE A 162 2.68 -3.57 -21.34
N LEU A 163 1.44 -3.71 -21.81
CA LEU A 163 1.10 -4.11 -23.17
C LEU A 163 0.48 -2.91 -23.88
N ASN A 164 1.20 -2.28 -24.79
CA ASN A 164 0.68 -1.24 -25.65
C ASN A 164 -0.15 -1.89 -26.76
N LEU A 165 -1.45 -1.57 -26.77
CA LEU A 165 -2.39 -2.06 -27.80
C LEU A 165 -2.28 -1.22 -29.04
N ASP A 166 -2.17 0.09 -28.86
CA ASP A 166 -1.95 1.12 -29.87
C ASP A 166 -1.19 2.31 -29.27
N GLU A 167 -1.16 3.44 -29.97
CA GLU A 167 -0.47 4.66 -29.53
C GLU A 167 -1.15 5.36 -28.32
N VAL A 168 -2.43 5.08 -28.12
CA VAL A 168 -3.29 5.73 -27.10
C VAL A 168 -3.55 4.81 -25.92
N TYR A 169 -3.81 3.53 -26.17
CA TYR A 169 -4.28 2.59 -25.17
C TYR A 169 -3.23 1.54 -24.80
N SER A 170 -3.14 1.26 -23.51
CA SER A 170 -2.31 0.16 -22.98
C SER A 170 -2.96 -0.51 -21.78
N ILE A 171 -2.51 -1.73 -21.48
CA ILE A 171 -2.85 -2.48 -20.28
C ILE A 171 -1.60 -2.55 -19.40
N GLU A 172 -1.77 -2.31 -18.11
CA GLU A 172 -0.72 -2.43 -17.09
C GLU A 172 -1.09 -3.52 -16.10
N GLY A 173 -0.19 -4.47 -15.88
CA GLY A 173 -0.20 -5.36 -14.73
C GLY A 173 0.97 -5.03 -13.81
N ASN A 174 0.75 -4.89 -12.51
CA ASN A 174 1.82 -4.58 -11.56
C ASN A 174 1.65 -5.42 -10.30
N TYR A 175 2.76 -5.92 -9.77
CA TYR A 175 2.81 -6.67 -8.52
C TYR A 175 4.01 -6.20 -7.69
N PHE A 176 3.81 -6.03 -6.38
CA PHE A 176 4.91 -5.87 -5.45
C PHE A 176 4.64 -6.56 -4.13
N GLN A 177 5.74 -6.88 -3.42
CA GLN A 177 5.72 -7.41 -2.08
C GLN A 177 6.90 -6.85 -1.29
N VAL A 178 6.64 -6.35 -0.07
CA VAL A 178 7.67 -5.88 0.86
C VAL A 178 7.42 -6.50 2.23
N ARG A 179 8.44 -7.16 2.77
CA ARG A 179 8.45 -7.80 4.10
C ARG A 179 9.88 -8.11 4.55
N PRO A 180 10.14 -8.21 5.86
CA PRO A 180 9.30 -7.79 6.98
C PRO A 180 9.55 -6.31 7.35
N PHE A 181 8.55 -5.63 7.91
CA PHE A 181 8.73 -4.37 8.63
C PHE A 181 8.88 -4.69 10.12
N ASN A 182 10.10 -4.77 10.60
CA ASN A 182 10.37 -5.08 12.00
C ASN A 182 10.60 -3.82 12.81
N GLY A 183 10.03 -3.77 14.00
CA GLY A 183 10.25 -2.70 14.97
C GLY A 183 10.33 -3.25 16.38
N GLU A 184 11.06 -2.55 17.24
CA GLU A 184 11.26 -2.92 18.64
C GLU A 184 11.33 -1.69 19.51
N ALA A 185 10.74 -1.79 20.71
CA ALA A 185 10.92 -0.83 21.79
C ALA A 185 11.03 -1.58 23.13
N LEU A 186 11.85 -1.08 24.02
CA LEU A 186 12.17 -1.74 25.29
C LEU A 186 12.17 -0.73 26.44
N VAL A 187 11.50 -1.08 27.54
CA VAL A 187 11.74 -0.52 28.86
C VAL A 187 12.59 -1.54 29.62
N PRO A 188 13.86 -1.21 29.95
CA PRO A 188 14.74 -2.16 30.62
C PRO A 188 14.26 -2.47 32.03
N PRO A 189 14.68 -3.63 32.60
CA PRO A 189 14.39 -3.96 33.99
C PRO A 189 14.91 -2.90 34.96
N GLY A 190 14.24 -2.81 36.15
CA GLY A 190 14.54 -1.85 37.17
C GLY A 190 13.51 -0.73 37.33
N ASN A 191 12.43 -0.77 36.56
CA ASN A 191 11.27 0.11 36.72
C ASN A 191 10.14 -0.68 37.42
N THR A 192 9.18 0.04 38.01
CA THR A 192 7.90 -0.55 38.39
C THR A 192 6.86 -0.09 37.39
N LEU A 193 6.28 -1.04 36.69
CA LEU A 193 5.36 -0.79 35.56
C LEU A 193 3.94 -1.23 35.90
N VAL A 194 2.98 -0.52 35.31
CA VAL A 194 1.56 -0.91 35.27
C VAL A 194 1.08 -0.91 33.82
N GLU A 195 0.33 -1.92 33.44
CA GLU A 195 -0.34 -2.01 32.16
C GLU A 195 -1.41 -0.96 31.97
N ARG A 196 -1.58 -0.47 30.73
CA ARG A 196 -2.58 0.53 30.35
C ARG A 196 -3.72 -0.10 29.58
N ASN A 197 -4.49 -0.99 30.23
CA ASN A 197 -5.62 -1.72 29.65
C ASN A 197 -5.22 -2.51 28.39
N LEU A 198 -4.33 -3.49 28.57
CA LEU A 198 -3.94 -4.39 27.52
C LEU A 198 -4.92 -5.55 27.45
N ALA A 199 -5.84 -5.53 26.49
CA ALA A 199 -6.86 -6.56 26.28
C ALA A 199 -7.68 -6.90 27.56
N GLY A 200 -7.98 -5.87 28.38
CA GLY A 200 -8.71 -6.01 29.64
C GLY A 200 -7.84 -6.16 30.88
N PHE A 201 -6.54 -6.40 30.74
CA PHE A 201 -5.59 -6.45 31.86
C PHE A 201 -5.10 -5.04 32.22
N SER A 202 -4.83 -4.85 33.48
CA SER A 202 -4.26 -3.62 34.07
C SER A 202 -3.42 -3.99 35.28
N ASP A 203 -2.62 -5.04 35.14
CA ASP A 203 -1.79 -5.61 36.21
C ASP A 203 -0.58 -4.72 36.48
N GLU A 204 -0.04 -4.83 37.68
CA GLU A 204 1.09 -4.06 38.16
C GLU A 204 2.21 -4.98 38.66
N GLY A 205 3.42 -4.42 38.81
CA GLY A 205 4.53 -5.14 39.41
C GLY A 205 5.52 -5.71 38.39
N PHE A 206 5.38 -5.34 37.11
CA PHE A 206 6.40 -5.65 36.10
C PHE A 206 7.61 -4.73 36.28
N ASP A 207 8.81 -5.27 36.06
CA ASP A 207 10.05 -4.50 36.16
C ASP A 207 10.61 -4.06 34.80
N GLY A 208 10.10 -4.63 33.69
CA GLY A 208 10.47 -4.29 32.33
C GLY A 208 9.39 -4.72 31.33
N ALA A 209 9.42 -4.13 30.13
CA ALA A 209 8.52 -4.49 29.04
C ALA A 209 9.19 -4.30 27.69
N GLN A 210 8.89 -5.20 26.73
CA GLN A 210 9.39 -5.16 25.35
C GLN A 210 8.23 -5.24 24.38
N VAL A 211 8.25 -4.42 23.34
CA VAL A 211 7.30 -4.48 22.22
C VAL A 211 8.06 -4.84 20.95
N LEU A 212 7.58 -5.87 20.27
CA LEU A 212 8.08 -6.32 18.97
C LEU A 212 6.94 -6.14 17.95
N THR A 213 7.24 -5.53 16.81
CA THR A 213 6.30 -5.40 15.69
C THR A 213 6.88 -6.04 14.44
N ASN A 214 6.00 -6.66 13.64
CA ASN A 214 6.32 -7.21 12.34
C ASN A 214 5.17 -6.92 11.39
N GLY A 215 5.48 -6.50 10.15
CA GLY A 215 4.46 -6.19 9.15
C GLY A 215 4.85 -6.61 7.76
N SER A 216 3.88 -6.71 6.86
CA SER A 216 4.10 -6.99 5.43
C SER A 216 3.01 -6.38 4.58
N ILE A 217 3.40 -5.93 3.39
CA ILE A 217 2.47 -5.47 2.35
C ILE A 217 2.73 -6.21 1.05
N GLN A 218 1.66 -6.58 0.37
CA GLN A 218 1.70 -7.01 -1.02
C GLN A 218 0.51 -6.44 -1.79
N SER A 219 0.70 -6.27 -3.10
CA SER A 219 -0.34 -5.69 -3.95
C SER A 219 -0.21 -6.20 -5.37
N ALA A 220 -1.36 -6.45 -5.99
CA ALA A 220 -1.48 -6.74 -7.42
C ALA A 220 -2.52 -5.82 -8.04
N GLU A 221 -2.24 -5.28 -9.22
CA GLU A 221 -3.16 -4.40 -9.93
C GLU A 221 -3.19 -4.70 -11.42
N LEU A 222 -4.34 -4.44 -12.01
CA LEU A 222 -4.57 -4.51 -13.45
C LEU A 222 -5.29 -3.23 -13.87
N ASN A 223 -4.65 -2.43 -14.72
CA ASN A 223 -5.13 -1.13 -15.13
C ASN A 223 -5.29 -1.05 -16.65
N TRP A 224 -6.37 -0.43 -17.09
CA TRP A 224 -6.52 0.13 -18.41
C TRP A 224 -5.97 1.54 -18.41
N ARG A 225 -5.13 1.88 -19.41
CA ARG A 225 -4.45 3.17 -19.51
C ARG A 225 -4.79 3.84 -20.83
N ARG A 226 -4.95 5.17 -20.78
CA ARG A 226 -5.18 6.03 -21.93
C ARG A 226 -4.23 7.21 -21.91
N ARG A 227 -3.41 7.31 -22.93
CA ARG A 227 -2.51 8.45 -23.14
C ARG A 227 -3.23 9.58 -23.86
N GLU A 228 -3.07 10.80 -23.38
CA GLU A 228 -3.57 11.99 -24.06
C GLU A 228 -2.53 12.50 -25.06
N CYS A 229 -2.94 12.73 -26.33
CA CYS A 229 -2.01 13.18 -27.38
C CYS A 229 -1.63 14.65 -27.29
N TRP A 230 -2.44 15.45 -26.59
CA TRP A 230 -2.26 16.93 -26.50
C TRP A 230 -1.57 17.38 -25.22
N CYS A 231 -1.37 16.51 -24.25
CA CYS A 231 -0.68 16.81 -23.00
C CYS A 231 0.07 15.56 -22.48
N PRO A 232 1.13 15.73 -21.66
CA PRO A 232 1.93 14.63 -21.16
C PRO A 232 1.23 13.87 -20.00
N VAL A 233 -0.05 13.53 -20.18
CA VAL A 233 -0.89 12.85 -19.21
C VAL A 233 -1.30 11.48 -19.73
N THR A 234 -1.21 10.48 -18.88
CA THR A 234 -1.79 9.16 -19.10
C THR A 234 -2.77 8.86 -17.97
N TRP A 235 -4.05 8.76 -18.28
CA TRP A 235 -5.08 8.33 -17.34
C TRP A 235 -5.04 6.82 -17.16
N LEU A 236 -5.39 6.36 -15.98
CA LEU A 236 -5.56 4.94 -15.70
C LEU A 236 -6.80 4.69 -14.86
N ALA A 237 -7.41 3.54 -15.08
CA ALA A 237 -8.49 3.01 -14.26
C ALA A 237 -8.36 1.49 -14.22
N GLY A 238 -8.63 0.88 -13.08
CA GLY A 238 -8.46 -0.56 -12.96
C GLY A 238 -8.89 -1.14 -11.63
N PHE A 239 -8.55 -2.40 -11.48
CA PHE A 239 -8.75 -3.16 -10.25
C PHE A 239 -7.42 -3.33 -9.52
N ARG A 240 -7.48 -3.29 -8.17
CA ARG A 240 -6.33 -3.55 -7.31
C ARG A 240 -6.72 -4.42 -6.13
N TRP A 241 -5.84 -5.34 -5.78
CA TRP A 241 -5.81 -6.07 -4.53
C TRP A 241 -4.62 -5.60 -3.70
N VAL A 242 -4.85 -5.39 -2.40
CA VAL A 242 -3.80 -5.04 -1.43
C VAL A 242 -4.00 -5.88 -0.20
N GLN A 243 -2.93 -6.49 0.30
CA GLN A 243 -2.92 -7.18 1.57
C GLN A 243 -1.94 -6.48 2.52
N TRP A 244 -2.44 -6.13 3.72
CA TRP A 244 -1.65 -5.59 4.82
C TRP A 244 -1.80 -6.47 6.04
N ASN A 245 -0.71 -7.14 6.45
CA ASN A 245 -0.66 -7.96 7.64
C ASN A 245 0.31 -7.35 8.64
N GLN A 246 -0.08 -7.35 9.92
CA GLN A 246 0.77 -6.86 10.99
C GLN A 246 0.59 -7.70 12.26
N GLN A 247 1.70 -7.90 12.98
CA GLN A 247 1.73 -8.54 14.30
C GLN A 247 2.43 -7.61 15.28
N MET A 248 1.90 -7.52 16.48
CA MET A 248 2.53 -6.89 17.64
C MET A 248 2.60 -7.91 18.76
N ARG A 249 3.79 -8.05 19.36
CA ARG A 249 4.00 -8.86 20.56
C ARG A 249 4.54 -7.98 21.66
N ILE A 250 3.90 -8.02 22.82
CA ILE A 250 4.30 -7.33 24.03
C ILE A 250 4.78 -8.39 25.00
N ILE A 251 5.98 -8.27 25.52
CA ILE A 251 6.58 -9.20 26.49
C ILE A 251 6.82 -8.43 27.79
N GLU A 252 6.33 -8.98 28.87
CA GLU A 252 6.41 -8.43 30.22
C GLU A 252 7.45 -9.19 31.01
N HIS A 253 8.25 -8.45 31.79
CA HIS A 253 9.32 -9.02 32.57
C HIS A 253 9.04 -8.87 34.06
N VAL A 254 9.40 -9.91 34.82
CA VAL A 254 9.45 -9.94 36.30
C VAL A 254 10.80 -10.48 36.71
N ASP A 255 11.50 -9.80 37.59
CA ASP A 255 12.86 -10.10 38.00
C ASP A 255 13.82 -10.24 36.81
N GLY A 256 13.65 -9.37 35.79
CA GLY A 256 14.43 -9.34 34.56
C GLY A 256 14.21 -10.53 33.61
N SER A 257 13.24 -11.40 33.88
CA SER A 257 12.90 -12.56 33.04
C SER A 257 11.53 -12.41 32.40
N PRO A 258 11.33 -12.90 31.16
CA PRO A 258 10.01 -12.92 30.52
C PRO A 258 9.02 -13.71 31.40
N PHE A 259 7.90 -13.07 31.75
CA PHE A 259 6.85 -13.65 32.58
C PHE A 259 5.58 -13.92 31.79
N SER A 260 5.15 -12.94 30.98
CA SER A 260 3.91 -13.02 30.20
C SER A 260 4.08 -12.36 28.84
N SER A 261 3.15 -12.62 27.93
CA SER A 261 3.16 -11.94 26.64
C SER A 261 1.75 -11.79 26.04
N PHE A 262 1.48 -10.64 25.47
CA PHE A 262 0.36 -10.39 24.57
C PHE A 262 0.83 -10.53 23.12
N THR A 263 0.03 -11.17 22.29
CA THR A 263 0.25 -11.21 20.84
C THR A 263 -1.04 -10.80 20.15
N SER A 264 -0.99 -9.71 19.40
CA SER A 264 -2.09 -9.23 18.56
C SER A 264 -1.69 -9.31 17.09
N VAL A 265 -2.49 -10.01 16.29
CA VAL A 265 -2.29 -10.20 14.84
C VAL A 265 -3.48 -9.62 14.11
N THR A 266 -3.23 -8.81 13.10
CA THR A 266 -4.25 -8.28 12.20
C THR A 266 -3.91 -8.56 10.75
N GLY A 267 -4.93 -8.83 9.95
CA GLY A 267 -4.83 -8.93 8.50
C GLY A 267 -5.94 -8.13 7.85
N ASN A 268 -5.62 -7.53 6.71
CA ASN A 268 -6.51 -6.72 5.91
C ASN A 268 -6.34 -7.13 4.46
N ASP A 269 -7.40 -7.64 3.85
CA ASP A 269 -7.48 -7.98 2.43
C ASP A 269 -8.40 -7.00 1.71
N LEU A 270 -7.80 -6.07 0.95
CA LEU A 270 -8.48 -4.99 0.27
C LEU A 270 -8.68 -5.34 -1.22
N TYR A 271 -9.92 -5.29 -1.69
CA TYR A 271 -10.29 -5.51 -3.10
C TYR A 271 -11.09 -4.32 -3.61
N GLY A 272 -10.66 -3.68 -4.70
CA GLY A 272 -11.38 -2.51 -5.15
C GLY A 272 -10.97 -1.94 -6.49
N GLY A 273 -11.70 -0.90 -6.88
CA GLY A 273 -11.43 -0.11 -8.06
C GLY A 273 -10.54 1.09 -7.73
N GLN A 274 -9.69 1.43 -8.68
CA GLN A 274 -8.84 2.61 -8.60
C GLN A 274 -8.87 3.42 -9.89
N ILE A 275 -8.59 4.71 -9.75
CA ILE A 275 -8.29 5.63 -10.84
C ILE A 275 -6.97 6.33 -10.57
N GLY A 276 -6.34 6.83 -11.61
CA GLY A 276 -5.09 7.56 -11.43
C GLY A 276 -4.62 8.21 -12.72
N MET A 277 -3.43 8.81 -12.60
CA MET A 277 -2.77 9.45 -13.73
C MET A 277 -1.25 9.37 -13.60
N ASP A 278 -0.57 9.32 -14.74
CA ASP A 278 0.85 9.59 -14.85
C ASP A 278 1.05 10.92 -15.58
N LEU A 279 1.94 11.73 -15.06
CA LEU A 279 2.30 13.06 -15.58
C LEU A 279 3.75 13.05 -16.04
N GLY A 280 4.00 13.38 -17.29
CA GLY A 280 5.35 13.70 -17.76
C GLY A 280 5.75 15.07 -17.22
N LEU A 281 6.63 15.11 -16.22
CA LEU A 281 7.05 16.34 -15.55
C LEU A 281 8.22 17.02 -16.27
N TRP A 282 9.15 16.22 -16.81
CA TRP A 282 10.30 16.73 -17.52
C TRP A 282 10.88 15.69 -18.48
N ASN A 283 11.42 16.16 -19.62
CA ASN A 283 12.04 15.31 -20.64
C ASN A 283 13.21 16.06 -21.31
N SER A 284 14.44 15.56 -21.18
CA SER A 284 15.62 16.10 -21.83
C SER A 284 15.93 15.36 -23.14
N GLY A 285 15.07 15.53 -24.15
CA GLY A 285 15.30 14.90 -25.46
C GLY A 285 15.37 13.37 -25.44
N GLY A 286 14.69 12.75 -24.46
CA GLY A 286 14.60 11.29 -24.34
C GLY A 286 15.77 10.60 -23.61
N LEU A 287 16.85 11.30 -23.23
CA LEU A 287 17.93 10.70 -22.45
C LEU A 287 17.51 10.53 -20.97
N PHE A 288 16.92 11.58 -20.40
CA PHE A 288 16.43 11.57 -19.03
C PHE A 288 14.99 12.08 -18.99
N THR A 289 14.13 11.36 -18.30
CA THR A 289 12.71 11.71 -18.13
C THR A 289 12.32 11.66 -16.65
N VAL A 290 11.44 12.58 -16.25
CA VAL A 290 10.82 12.57 -14.92
C VAL A 290 9.32 12.44 -15.07
N THR A 291 8.74 11.50 -14.36
CA THR A 291 7.29 11.24 -14.34
C THR A 291 6.76 11.26 -12.91
N GLY A 292 5.59 11.88 -12.73
CA GLY A 292 4.81 11.80 -11.51
C GLY A 292 3.68 10.80 -11.69
N THR A 293 3.37 10.01 -10.66
CA THR A 293 2.26 9.06 -10.63
C THR A 293 1.35 9.38 -9.45
N GLY A 294 0.04 9.39 -9.69
CA GLY A 294 -0.96 9.49 -8.64
C GLY A 294 -2.06 8.46 -8.87
N LYS A 295 -2.37 7.65 -7.85
CA LYS A 295 -3.46 6.67 -7.89
C LYS A 295 -4.28 6.77 -6.61
N ALA A 296 -5.59 6.58 -6.70
CA ALA A 296 -6.50 6.54 -5.55
C ALA A 296 -7.64 5.56 -5.82
N GLY A 297 -8.07 4.86 -4.79
CA GLY A 297 -9.13 3.88 -4.93
C GLY A 297 -9.91 3.66 -3.65
N VAL A 298 -11.10 3.10 -3.82
CA VAL A 298 -12.00 2.66 -2.76
C VAL A 298 -12.10 1.15 -2.80
N PHE A 299 -11.98 0.53 -1.62
CA PHE A 299 -11.81 -0.90 -1.46
C PHE A 299 -12.78 -1.46 -0.44
N TYR A 300 -13.23 -2.67 -0.69
CA TYR A 300 -13.81 -3.53 0.32
C TYR A 300 -12.65 -4.20 1.07
N ASN A 301 -12.58 -4.00 2.38
CA ASN A 301 -11.57 -4.60 3.25
C ASN A 301 -12.21 -5.70 4.08
N ASN A 302 -11.78 -6.94 3.88
CA ASN A 302 -12.05 -8.05 4.77
C ASN A 302 -10.94 -8.08 5.82
N ALA A 303 -11.27 -7.60 7.04
CA ALA A 303 -10.34 -7.46 8.12
C ALA A 303 -10.53 -8.55 9.16
N PHE A 304 -9.44 -9.12 9.68
CA PHE A 304 -9.47 -10.02 10.82
C PHE A 304 -8.49 -9.55 11.91
N GLN A 305 -8.79 -9.92 13.14
CA GLN A 305 -7.88 -9.78 14.26
C GLN A 305 -7.90 -11.04 15.12
N ARG A 306 -6.75 -11.34 15.75
CA ARG A 306 -6.61 -12.33 16.82
C ARG A 306 -5.70 -11.77 17.88
N THR A 307 -6.16 -11.73 19.12
CA THR A 307 -5.37 -11.34 20.29
C THR A 307 -5.30 -12.51 21.25
N SER A 308 -4.12 -12.82 21.74
CA SER A 308 -3.86 -13.87 22.73
C SER A 308 -2.95 -13.36 23.83
N TYR A 309 -3.17 -13.86 25.03
CA TYR A 309 -2.34 -13.66 26.19
C TYR A 309 -1.71 -14.98 26.61
N GLN A 310 -0.46 -14.96 27.01
CA GLN A 310 0.26 -16.13 27.52
C GLN A 310 0.92 -15.80 28.84
N GLN A 311 0.56 -16.55 29.88
CA GLN A 311 1.15 -16.56 31.20
C GLN A 311 1.18 -18.01 31.71
N PRO A 312 2.05 -18.40 32.63
CA PRO A 312 2.02 -19.74 33.22
C PRO A 312 0.62 -20.11 33.76
N GLY A 313 0.00 -21.12 33.16
CA GLY A 313 -1.33 -21.61 33.54
C GLY A 313 -2.52 -20.85 32.94
N LEU A 314 -2.30 -19.79 32.15
CA LEU A 314 -3.37 -18.98 31.55
C LEU A 314 -3.02 -18.59 30.09
N THR A 315 -3.88 -19.02 29.14
CA THR A 315 -3.64 -18.74 27.71
C THR A 315 -4.94 -18.36 26.97
N PRO A 316 -5.67 -17.31 27.38
CA PRO A 316 -6.88 -16.89 26.71
C PRO A 316 -6.57 -16.30 25.32
N SER A 317 -7.50 -16.46 24.38
CA SER A 317 -7.43 -15.85 23.08
C SER A 317 -8.81 -15.46 22.56
N ALA A 318 -8.87 -14.38 21.78
CA ALA A 318 -10.08 -13.92 21.12
C ALA A 318 -9.78 -13.56 19.67
N ALA A 319 -10.76 -13.69 18.81
CA ALA A 319 -10.68 -13.33 17.39
C ALA A 319 -11.97 -12.66 16.94
N ALA A 320 -11.85 -11.74 15.99
CA ALA A 320 -12.98 -11.11 15.34
C ALA A 320 -12.67 -10.85 13.87
N VAL A 321 -13.72 -10.74 13.07
CA VAL A 321 -13.67 -10.35 11.65
C VAL A 321 -14.66 -9.22 11.42
N ALA A 322 -14.35 -8.34 10.48
CA ALA A 322 -15.27 -7.29 10.04
C ALA A 322 -14.99 -6.92 8.59
N ASP A 323 -16.05 -6.52 7.93
CA ASP A 323 -16.01 -5.96 6.58
C ASP A 323 -16.11 -4.44 6.67
N GLN A 324 -15.24 -3.73 5.99
CA GLN A 324 -15.14 -2.27 6.05
C GLN A 324 -14.80 -1.69 4.70
N THR A 325 -15.29 -0.47 4.43
CA THR A 325 -14.79 0.31 3.32
C THR A 325 -13.43 0.91 3.69
N ALA A 326 -12.44 0.70 2.82
CA ALA A 326 -11.09 1.22 3.00
C ALA A 326 -10.69 2.10 1.81
N PHE A 327 -9.68 2.90 2.02
CA PHE A 327 -9.06 3.75 1.00
C PHE A 327 -7.59 3.37 0.82
N PHE A 328 -7.13 3.35 -0.42
CA PHE A 328 -5.71 3.23 -0.76
C PHE A 328 -5.32 4.33 -1.74
N GLY A 329 -4.26 5.06 -1.40
CA GLY A 329 -3.66 6.09 -2.23
C GLY A 329 -2.18 5.80 -2.52
N GLU A 330 -1.72 6.14 -3.73
CA GLU A 330 -0.32 6.05 -4.16
C GLU A 330 0.09 7.35 -4.83
N LEU A 331 1.21 7.93 -4.37
CA LEU A 331 1.88 9.04 -5.02
C LEU A 331 3.33 8.66 -5.29
N GLY A 332 3.85 9.00 -6.47
CA GLY A 332 5.21 8.66 -6.83
C GLY A 332 5.84 9.69 -7.78
N VAL A 333 7.16 9.79 -7.71
CA VAL A 333 7.97 10.49 -8.69
C VAL A 333 9.11 9.58 -9.12
N ASN A 334 9.28 9.40 -10.42
CA ASN A 334 10.28 8.51 -11.00
C ASN A 334 11.12 9.26 -12.03
N GLY A 335 12.44 9.16 -11.91
CA GLY A 335 13.41 9.53 -12.92
C GLY A 335 13.81 8.29 -13.72
N SER A 336 13.90 8.38 -15.03
CA SER A 336 14.39 7.32 -15.92
C SER A 336 15.52 7.85 -16.79
N LEU A 337 16.66 7.16 -16.75
CA LEU A 337 17.84 7.44 -17.57
C LEU A 337 17.95 6.34 -18.63
N ARG A 338 17.87 6.72 -19.91
CA ARG A 338 18.06 5.79 -21.04
C ARG A 338 19.52 5.37 -21.13
N LEU A 339 19.78 4.07 -20.99
CA LEU A 339 21.12 3.50 -21.13
C LEU A 339 21.35 3.01 -22.55
N THR A 340 20.33 2.42 -23.17
CA THR A 340 20.30 2.00 -24.57
C THR A 340 18.90 2.27 -25.14
N ASP A 341 18.66 1.97 -26.41
CA ASP A 341 17.35 2.18 -27.04
C ASP A 341 16.25 1.30 -26.42
N TRP A 342 16.61 0.17 -25.82
CA TRP A 342 15.67 -0.79 -25.23
C TRP A 342 15.77 -0.89 -23.70
N LEU A 343 16.79 -0.28 -23.06
CA LEU A 343 17.03 -0.39 -21.61
C LEU A 343 17.17 0.99 -20.97
N SER A 344 16.46 1.21 -19.88
CA SER A 344 16.59 2.41 -19.05
C SER A 344 16.81 2.02 -17.57
N TRP A 345 17.59 2.82 -16.87
CA TRP A 345 17.68 2.76 -15.40
C TRP A 345 16.66 3.70 -14.80
N ARG A 346 16.03 3.26 -13.73
CA ARG A 346 14.98 4.00 -13.03
C ARG A 346 15.36 4.22 -11.57
N VAL A 347 15.00 5.38 -11.05
CA VAL A 347 15.10 5.73 -9.64
C VAL A 347 13.90 6.60 -9.29
N GLY A 348 13.33 6.39 -8.11
CA GLY A 348 12.15 7.14 -7.73
C GLY A 348 11.89 7.14 -6.24
N TYR A 349 10.80 7.79 -5.89
CA TYR A 349 10.26 7.84 -4.55
C TYR A 349 8.76 7.61 -4.60
N VAL A 350 8.24 6.83 -3.67
CA VAL A 350 6.83 6.47 -3.61
C VAL A 350 6.29 6.62 -2.19
N LEU A 351 5.02 6.98 -2.11
CA LEU A 351 4.25 7.08 -0.89
C LEU A 351 2.95 6.29 -1.09
N PHE A 352 2.65 5.40 -0.15
CA PHE A 352 1.38 4.68 -0.06
C PHE A 352 0.65 5.09 1.22
N TRP A 353 -0.65 5.31 1.10
CA TRP A 353 -1.51 5.62 2.23
C TRP A 353 -2.71 4.69 2.25
N LEU A 354 -2.83 3.92 3.34
CA LEU A 354 -3.97 3.05 3.63
C LEU A 354 -4.79 3.68 4.75
N ASN A 355 -6.10 3.62 4.62
CA ASN A 355 -7.03 4.07 5.66
C ASN A 355 -8.22 3.12 5.72
N GLY A 356 -8.77 2.89 6.91
CA GLY A 356 -9.84 1.89 7.10
C GLY A 356 -9.28 0.48 7.26
N VAL A 357 -8.15 0.32 7.95
CA VAL A 357 -7.47 -0.96 8.21
C VAL A 357 -7.41 -1.29 9.69
N ALA A 358 -7.41 -2.57 10.03
CA ALA A 358 -7.19 -3.04 11.38
C ALA A 358 -5.69 -3.03 11.71
N LEU A 359 -5.30 -2.44 12.85
CA LEU A 359 -3.94 -2.40 13.36
C LEU A 359 -3.85 -3.11 14.71
N PRO A 360 -2.78 -3.86 15.02
CA PRO A 360 -2.68 -4.67 16.24
C PRO A 360 -2.80 -3.85 17.53
N ALA A 361 -2.19 -2.66 17.58
CA ALA A 361 -2.24 -1.79 18.77
C ALA A 361 -3.68 -1.37 19.10
N ASP A 362 -4.52 -1.13 18.08
CA ASP A 362 -5.91 -0.69 18.27
C ASP A 362 -6.80 -1.82 18.82
N GLN A 363 -6.44 -3.08 18.54
CA GLN A 363 -7.22 -4.24 18.97
C GLN A 363 -7.06 -4.54 20.47
N LEU A 364 -6.01 -4.08 21.10
CA LEU A 364 -5.79 -4.26 22.54
C LEU A 364 -6.87 -3.58 23.39
N SER A 365 -7.54 -2.53 22.90
CA SER A 365 -8.64 -1.87 23.61
C SER A 365 -10.03 -2.45 23.31
N THR A 366 -10.16 -3.17 22.22
CA THR A 366 -11.44 -3.74 21.76
C THR A 366 -11.60 -5.21 22.13
N THR A 367 -10.56 -5.79 22.72
CA THR A 367 -10.52 -7.18 23.19
C THR A 367 -10.48 -7.20 24.72
N ASN A 368 -11.25 -8.08 25.35
CA ASN A 368 -11.19 -8.34 26.77
C ASN A 368 -10.90 -9.82 27.00
N LEU A 369 -9.69 -10.12 27.46
CA LEU A 369 -9.22 -11.48 27.76
C LEU A 369 -9.24 -11.78 29.27
N ASN A 370 -9.46 -10.78 30.12
CA ASN A 370 -9.41 -10.91 31.59
C ASN A 370 -10.73 -11.46 32.16
N ASP A 371 -11.83 -11.43 31.42
CA ASP A 371 -13.11 -11.94 31.88
C ASP A 371 -13.24 -13.44 31.57
N VAL A 372 -12.81 -14.29 32.52
CA VAL A 372 -12.91 -15.74 32.40
C VAL A 372 -14.34 -16.29 32.60
N THR A 373 -15.30 -15.42 32.99
CA THR A 373 -16.70 -15.80 33.29
C THR A 373 -17.67 -15.45 32.16
N ALA A 374 -17.32 -14.51 31.29
CA ALA A 374 -18.06 -14.15 30.10
C ALA A 374 -17.41 -14.76 28.85
N PRO A 375 -18.16 -15.02 27.77
CA PRO A 375 -17.53 -15.36 26.49
C PRO A 375 -16.55 -14.24 26.14
N VAL A 376 -15.28 -14.57 25.97
CA VAL A 376 -14.22 -13.66 25.59
C VAL A 376 -14.69 -12.86 24.37
N GLY A 377 -15.07 -11.60 24.59
CA GLY A 377 -15.60 -10.72 23.56
C GLY A 377 -14.46 -10.02 22.85
N ALA A 378 -14.36 -10.21 21.55
CA ALA A 378 -13.51 -9.39 20.70
C ALA A 378 -14.39 -8.62 19.72
N THR A 379 -14.15 -7.34 19.60
CA THR A 379 -14.60 -6.53 18.47
C THR A 379 -13.37 -6.08 17.68
N ILE A 380 -13.55 -5.73 16.43
CA ILE A 380 -12.45 -5.28 15.59
C ILE A 380 -12.55 -3.79 15.33
N ASN A 381 -11.46 -3.07 15.56
CA ASN A 381 -11.32 -1.67 15.18
C ASN A 381 -10.60 -1.59 13.84
N THR A 382 -11.29 -1.10 12.82
CA THR A 382 -10.78 -0.95 11.45
C THR A 382 -10.53 0.52 11.07
N ASN A 383 -10.49 1.44 12.03
CA ASN A 383 -10.27 2.87 11.76
C ASN A 383 -8.78 3.25 11.66
N GLY A 384 -7.89 2.27 11.58
CA GLY A 384 -6.47 2.48 11.48
C GLY A 384 -6.04 3.10 10.15
N SER A 385 -4.88 3.76 10.17
CA SER A 385 -4.25 4.37 9.00
C SER A 385 -2.76 4.02 8.98
N VAL A 386 -2.26 3.68 7.81
CA VAL A 386 -0.85 3.34 7.57
C VAL A 386 -0.29 4.21 6.48
N LEU A 387 0.84 4.84 6.73
CA LEU A 387 1.62 5.57 5.76
C LEU A 387 2.92 4.81 5.50
N LEU A 388 3.15 4.38 4.27
CA LEU A 388 4.41 3.79 3.83
C LEU A 388 5.04 4.73 2.81
N HIS A 389 6.33 4.95 2.91
CA HIS A 389 7.03 5.79 1.94
C HIS A 389 8.45 5.27 1.72
N GLY A 390 9.02 5.56 0.55
CA GLY A 390 10.37 5.11 0.33
C GLY A 390 10.87 5.24 -1.09
N ALA A 391 12.09 4.74 -1.30
CA ALA A 391 12.79 4.82 -2.56
C ALA A 391 12.53 3.60 -3.44
N THR A 392 12.62 3.80 -4.74
CA THR A 392 12.62 2.73 -5.74
C THR A 392 13.85 2.85 -6.63
N THR A 393 14.41 1.73 -7.04
CA THR A 393 15.42 1.70 -8.09
C THR A 393 15.31 0.42 -8.90
N GLY A 394 15.51 0.49 -10.20
CA GLY A 394 15.36 -0.67 -11.05
C GLY A 394 15.66 -0.43 -12.51
N LEU A 395 15.23 -1.35 -13.34
CA LEU A 395 15.43 -1.36 -14.77
C LEU A 395 14.11 -1.43 -15.51
N GLU A 396 14.06 -0.76 -16.64
CA GLU A 396 12.97 -0.84 -17.59
C GLU A 396 13.50 -1.32 -18.93
N ALA A 397 12.91 -2.40 -19.45
CA ALA A 397 13.18 -2.91 -20.78
C ALA A 397 11.94 -2.73 -21.68
N ARG A 398 12.16 -2.36 -22.94
CA ARG A 398 11.09 -2.08 -23.92
C ARG A 398 11.43 -2.71 -25.27
N TRP A 399 10.42 -3.36 -25.95
CA TRP A 399 10.55 -4.00 -27.26
C TRP A 399 9.23 -4.12 -28.01
#